data_b18ded9d4e9103eb8c19c8f0fe157098
#
_entry.id   b18ded9d4e9103eb8c19c8f0fe157098
#
_cell.length_a   1.000
_cell.length_b   1.000
_cell.length_c   1.000
_cell.angle_alpha   90.00
_cell.angle_beta   90.00
_cell.angle_gamma   90.00
#
_symmetry.space_group_name_H-M   'P 1'
#
loop_
_entity.id
_entity.type
_entity.pdbx_description
1 polymer ?
#
loop_
_entity_poly.entity_id
_entity_poly.type
_entity_poly.pdbx_seq_one_letter_code
_entity_poly.pdbx_strand_id
1 'polypeptide(L)'
;QWSSSAASDVYKRQPIEHGAAIVMHSLTKYIGGHGTSIGGIIVDSGNFDWSKNKSRHPNIWEPDKSYHGAVWGDAVPQLTGTNIPFIIRSRVVLLRDLGSTLSPFNSFQIIQGLETLSLRIKQHCKNALKVKEFLETSDKIEKVIFSTNQDSFFKENADKYLKEGKGALIGIELKGGLEAGKSFIDNLKLFYHVANIGLSLIHI
;
A
#
# COMPACT_ATOMS: atom_id res chain seq x y z
N GLN A 1 -1.48 -13.74 -2.91
CA GLN A 1 -1.76 -12.92 -1.72
C GLN A 1 -1.53 -11.45 -2.05
N TRP A 2 -2.58 -10.67 -1.97
CA TRP A 2 -2.53 -9.23 -2.23
C TRP A 2 -2.32 -8.53 -0.89
N SER A 3 -1.15 -8.04 -0.61
CA SER A 3 -0.96 -7.18 0.55
C SER A 3 -1.01 -5.72 0.12
N SER A 4 -2.10 -5.05 0.44
CA SER A 4 -2.20 -3.61 0.30
C SER A 4 -1.97 -2.95 1.66
N SER A 5 -0.77 -2.93 2.17
CA SER A 5 -0.46 -2.03 3.29
C SER A 5 0.68 -1.12 2.90
N ALA A 6 0.32 0.03 2.36
CA ALA A 6 1.25 1.05 1.91
C ALA A 6 2.22 1.56 3.00
N ALA A 7 1.95 1.26 4.27
CA ALA A 7 2.74 1.78 5.38
C ALA A 7 3.94 0.90 5.76
N SER A 8 3.83 -0.42 5.61
CA SER A 8 4.94 -1.33 5.94
C SER A 8 5.94 -1.48 4.80
N ASP A 9 5.47 -1.36 3.57
CA ASP A 9 6.27 -1.59 2.37
C ASP A 9 7.25 -0.45 2.10
N VAL A 10 6.92 0.73 2.56
CA VAL A 10 7.68 1.94 2.30
C VAL A 10 8.91 2.07 3.20
N TYR A 11 8.95 1.34 4.30
CA TYR A 11 10.03 1.48 5.26
C TYR A 11 10.82 0.19 5.47
N LYS A 12 11.57 -0.25 4.45
CA LYS A 12 12.54 -1.34 4.54
C LYS A 12 11.98 -2.77 4.55
N ARG A 13 10.75 -2.99 4.09
CA ARG A 13 10.23 -4.32 3.78
C ARG A 13 9.71 -4.34 2.36
N GLN A 14 10.46 -5.04 1.53
CA GLN A 14 10.09 -5.22 0.15
C GLN A 14 9.27 -6.51 0.02
N PRO A 15 7.97 -6.45 -0.26
CA PRO A 15 7.15 -7.67 -0.41
C PRO A 15 7.70 -8.63 -1.47
N ILE A 16 8.40 -8.09 -2.46
CA ILE A 16 9.08 -8.88 -3.50
C ILE A 16 10.13 -9.83 -2.90
N GLU A 17 10.88 -9.39 -1.88
CA GLU A 17 11.87 -10.22 -1.17
C GLU A 17 11.21 -11.36 -0.37
N HIS A 18 9.91 -11.24 -0.14
CA HIS A 18 9.09 -12.24 0.55
C HIS A 18 8.18 -13.03 -0.39
N GLY A 19 8.44 -12.99 -1.71
CA GLY A 19 7.75 -13.81 -2.71
C GLY A 19 6.53 -13.15 -3.35
N ALA A 20 6.28 -11.87 -3.14
CA ALA A 20 5.23 -11.16 -3.87
C ALA A 20 5.64 -11.01 -5.33
N ALA A 21 4.78 -11.46 -6.25
CA ALA A 21 4.99 -11.32 -7.68
C ALA A 21 4.80 -9.88 -8.15
N ILE A 22 3.77 -9.23 -7.62
CA ILE A 22 3.36 -7.88 -7.98
C ILE A 22 3.09 -7.09 -6.70
N VAL A 23 3.55 -5.87 -6.66
CA VAL A 23 3.27 -4.91 -5.57
C VAL A 23 2.56 -3.70 -6.12
N MET A 24 1.51 -3.27 -5.44
CA MET A 24 0.74 -2.08 -5.79
C MET A 24 0.77 -1.09 -4.63
N HIS A 25 1.09 0.16 -4.92
CA HIS A 25 1.03 1.24 -3.94
C HIS A 25 0.07 2.35 -4.35
N SER A 26 -0.68 2.84 -3.39
CA SER A 26 -1.35 4.13 -3.52
C SER A 26 -0.32 5.24 -3.28
N LEU A 27 0.09 5.91 -4.35
CA LEU A 27 0.98 7.07 -4.27
C LEU A 27 0.31 8.27 -3.57
N THR A 28 -1.03 8.29 -3.56
CA THR A 28 -1.87 9.29 -2.89
C THR A 28 -1.60 9.37 -1.38
N LYS A 29 -1.27 8.24 -0.75
CA LYS A 29 -1.19 8.09 0.71
C LYS A 29 0.21 8.48 1.24
N TYR A 30 0.83 7.63 2.03
CA TYR A 30 2.15 7.89 2.64
C TYR A 30 3.22 8.35 1.66
N ILE A 31 3.23 7.83 0.42
CA ILE A 31 4.28 8.15 -0.56
C ILE A 31 4.22 9.63 -0.93
N GLY A 32 3.08 10.12 -1.39
CA GLY A 32 2.90 11.54 -1.65
C GLY A 32 2.87 12.38 -0.37
N GLY A 33 2.14 11.91 0.64
CA GLY A 33 2.15 12.43 2.00
C GLY A 33 1.44 13.77 2.23
N HIS A 34 0.97 14.45 1.20
CA HIS A 34 0.47 15.82 1.28
C HIS A 34 -1.02 15.96 0.90
N GLY A 35 -1.62 14.93 0.30
CA GLY A 35 -3.03 15.00 -0.15
C GLY A 35 -3.25 15.88 -1.38
N THR A 36 -2.18 16.30 -2.06
CA THR A 36 -2.22 17.22 -3.21
C THR A 36 -2.39 16.51 -4.54
N SER A 37 -2.09 15.21 -4.61
CA SER A 37 -2.11 14.43 -5.84
C SER A 37 -2.65 13.03 -5.61
N ILE A 38 -3.41 12.53 -6.57
CA ILE A 38 -3.89 11.16 -6.62
C ILE A 38 -3.03 10.37 -7.60
N GLY A 39 -2.58 9.20 -7.20
CA GLY A 39 -1.78 8.33 -8.05
C GLY A 39 -1.62 6.92 -7.51
N GLY A 40 -1.15 6.04 -8.37
CA GLY A 40 -0.82 4.66 -8.05
C GLY A 40 0.39 4.19 -8.83
N ILE A 41 1.05 3.17 -8.33
CA ILE A 41 2.14 2.48 -9.01
C ILE A 41 1.99 0.97 -8.85
N ILE A 42 2.29 0.25 -9.90
CA ILE A 42 2.37 -1.22 -9.91
C ILE A 42 3.82 -1.59 -10.24
N VAL A 43 4.40 -2.45 -9.42
CA VAL A 43 5.76 -2.98 -9.60
C VAL A 43 5.67 -4.48 -9.81
N ASP A 44 6.21 -4.95 -10.93
CA ASP A 44 6.33 -6.37 -11.26
C ASP A 44 7.73 -6.85 -10.87
N SER A 45 7.80 -7.95 -10.13
CA SER A 45 9.09 -8.52 -9.69
C SER A 45 9.90 -9.13 -10.83
N GLY A 46 9.26 -9.50 -11.93
CA GLY A 46 9.85 -10.29 -13.01
C GLY A 46 10.11 -11.76 -12.66
N ASN A 47 9.84 -12.19 -11.43
CA ASN A 47 10.18 -13.53 -10.93
C ASN A 47 9.01 -14.51 -10.94
N PHE A 48 7.80 -14.07 -11.32
CA PHE A 48 6.65 -14.95 -11.34
C PHE A 48 6.64 -15.83 -12.58
N ASP A 49 6.44 -17.12 -12.39
CA ASP A 49 6.31 -18.06 -13.51
C ASP A 49 4.90 -18.03 -14.08
N TRP A 50 4.67 -17.15 -15.05
CA TRP A 50 3.39 -17.00 -15.75
C TRP A 50 2.99 -18.24 -16.55
N SER A 51 3.92 -19.17 -16.85
CA SER A 51 3.62 -20.40 -17.58
C SER A 51 2.87 -21.43 -16.73
N LYS A 52 2.97 -21.35 -15.42
CA LYS A 52 2.19 -22.18 -14.51
C LYS A 52 0.71 -21.84 -14.59
N ASN A 53 -0.09 -22.86 -14.88
CA ASN A 53 -1.55 -22.71 -14.95
C ASN A 53 -2.00 -21.64 -15.95
N LYS A 54 -1.56 -21.71 -17.20
CA LYS A 54 -1.88 -20.75 -18.27
C LYS A 54 -3.36 -20.41 -18.38
N SER A 55 -4.24 -21.39 -18.15
CA SER A 55 -5.70 -21.19 -18.16
C SER A 55 -6.22 -20.19 -17.11
N ARG A 56 -5.46 -19.94 -16.03
CA ARG A 56 -5.79 -18.91 -15.03
C ARG A 56 -5.40 -17.50 -15.46
N HIS A 57 -4.60 -17.39 -16.52
CA HIS A 57 -4.07 -16.13 -17.02
C HIS A 57 -4.40 -15.91 -18.50
N PRO A 58 -5.69 -15.96 -18.91
CA PRO A 58 -6.07 -15.89 -20.32
C PRO A 58 -5.56 -14.60 -20.99
N ASN A 59 -5.59 -13.49 -20.29
CA ASN A 59 -5.08 -12.21 -20.80
C ASN A 59 -3.58 -12.19 -21.14
N ILE A 60 -2.84 -13.20 -20.70
CA ILE A 60 -1.39 -13.33 -21.00
C ILE A 60 -1.17 -14.41 -22.07
N TRP A 61 -2.02 -15.45 -22.07
CA TRP A 61 -1.77 -16.65 -22.86
C TRP A 61 -2.74 -16.87 -24.02
N GLU A 62 -3.81 -16.09 -24.14
CA GLU A 62 -4.66 -16.08 -25.32
C GLU A 62 -4.24 -14.98 -26.29
N PRO A 63 -4.46 -15.19 -27.62
CA PRO A 63 -4.16 -14.19 -28.63
C PRO A 63 -4.91 -12.88 -28.39
N ASP A 64 -4.19 -11.78 -28.27
CA ASP A 64 -4.76 -10.43 -28.09
C ASP A 64 -5.15 -9.85 -29.45
N LYS A 65 -6.44 -9.72 -29.70
CA LYS A 65 -6.99 -9.20 -30.96
C LYS A 65 -6.58 -7.74 -31.24
N SER A 66 -6.39 -6.95 -30.19
CA SER A 66 -5.96 -5.54 -30.33
C SER A 66 -4.48 -5.42 -30.71
N TYR A 67 -3.73 -6.51 -30.61
CA TYR A 67 -2.32 -6.60 -30.96
C TYR A 67 -2.04 -7.70 -32.00
N HIS A 68 -2.88 -7.79 -33.03
CA HIS A 68 -2.70 -8.71 -34.15
C HIS A 68 -2.56 -10.18 -33.76
N GLY A 69 -3.17 -10.59 -32.66
CA GLY A 69 -3.11 -11.96 -32.15
C GLY A 69 -1.86 -12.27 -31.32
N ALA A 70 -1.11 -11.27 -30.88
CA ALA A 70 0.05 -11.50 -30.03
C ALA A 70 -0.33 -12.23 -28.71
N VAL A 71 0.46 -13.22 -28.34
CA VAL A 71 0.41 -13.91 -27.05
C VAL A 71 1.48 -13.28 -26.15
N TRP A 72 1.05 -12.51 -25.16
CA TRP A 72 1.96 -11.70 -24.34
C TRP A 72 3.00 -12.53 -23.59
N GLY A 73 2.61 -13.73 -23.13
CA GLY A 73 3.50 -14.66 -22.43
C GLY A 73 4.67 -15.17 -23.28
N ASP A 74 4.51 -15.19 -24.59
CA ASP A 74 5.56 -15.58 -25.53
C ASP A 74 6.29 -14.35 -26.08
N ALA A 75 5.55 -13.33 -26.52
CA ALA A 75 6.09 -12.15 -27.18
C ALA A 75 7.00 -11.30 -26.28
N VAL A 76 6.61 -11.10 -25.01
CA VAL A 76 7.40 -10.25 -24.10
C VAL A 76 8.76 -10.83 -23.78
N PRO A 77 8.90 -12.09 -23.34
CA PRO A 77 10.23 -12.69 -23.14
C PRO A 77 11.11 -12.69 -24.39
N GLN A 78 10.53 -12.93 -25.56
CA GLN A 78 11.27 -12.92 -26.84
C GLN A 78 11.81 -11.53 -27.18
N LEU A 79 11.03 -10.48 -26.95
CA LEU A 79 11.40 -9.11 -27.31
C LEU A 79 12.29 -8.42 -26.29
N THR A 80 12.11 -8.72 -25.01
CA THR A 80 12.74 -7.97 -23.90
C THR A 80 13.80 -8.77 -23.15
N GLY A 81 13.84 -10.08 -23.32
CA GLY A 81 14.66 -10.99 -22.51
C GLY A 81 14.21 -11.10 -21.04
N THR A 82 13.02 -10.58 -20.70
CA THR A 82 12.51 -10.52 -19.33
C THR A 82 11.12 -11.14 -19.21
N ASN A 83 10.81 -11.72 -18.05
CA ASN A 83 9.52 -12.37 -17.81
C ASN A 83 8.51 -11.41 -17.13
N ILE A 84 8.15 -10.33 -17.83
CA ILE A 84 7.24 -9.28 -17.35
C ILE A 84 6.00 -9.06 -18.24
N PRO A 85 5.34 -10.11 -18.74
CA PRO A 85 4.21 -9.95 -19.67
C PRO A 85 3.04 -9.19 -19.03
N PHE A 86 2.81 -9.34 -17.72
CA PHE A 86 1.76 -8.64 -17.00
C PHE A 86 1.93 -7.13 -17.08
N ILE A 87 3.10 -6.61 -16.71
CA ILE A 87 3.30 -5.16 -16.65
C ILE A 87 3.37 -4.54 -18.05
N ILE A 88 3.95 -5.23 -19.01
CA ILE A 88 4.00 -4.76 -20.41
C ILE A 88 2.58 -4.68 -20.97
N ARG A 89 1.78 -5.74 -20.84
CA ARG A 89 0.39 -5.72 -21.28
C ARG A 89 -0.42 -4.62 -20.57
N SER A 90 -0.23 -4.45 -19.27
CA SER A 90 -0.91 -3.40 -18.50
C SER A 90 -0.59 -2.00 -19.04
N ARG A 91 0.65 -1.75 -19.47
CA ARG A 91 1.06 -0.47 -20.05
C ARG A 91 0.53 -0.25 -21.47
N VAL A 92 0.68 -1.25 -22.34
CA VAL A 92 0.42 -1.08 -23.78
C VAL A 92 -1.04 -1.30 -24.15
N VAL A 93 -1.80 -2.06 -23.36
CA VAL A 93 -3.23 -2.29 -23.59
C VAL A 93 -4.06 -1.39 -22.67
N LEU A 94 -3.91 -1.54 -21.35
CA LEU A 94 -4.81 -0.87 -20.42
C LEU A 94 -4.46 0.61 -20.23
N LEU A 95 -3.22 0.92 -19.86
CA LEU A 95 -2.82 2.30 -19.59
C LEU A 95 -2.95 3.17 -20.85
N ARG A 96 -2.44 2.70 -21.98
CA ARG A 96 -2.46 3.43 -23.23
C ARG A 96 -3.88 3.62 -23.78
N ASP A 97 -4.66 2.55 -23.82
CA ASP A 97 -5.98 2.58 -24.47
C ASP A 97 -7.04 3.26 -23.59
N LEU A 98 -6.96 3.14 -22.27
CA LEU A 98 -7.84 3.84 -21.33
C LEU A 98 -7.36 5.25 -21.00
N GLY A 99 -6.10 5.57 -21.25
CA GLY A 99 -5.52 6.88 -20.98
C GLY A 99 -5.35 7.24 -19.50
N SER A 100 -5.42 6.26 -18.59
CA SER A 100 -5.34 6.47 -17.13
C SER A 100 -3.90 6.73 -16.66
N THR A 101 -3.16 7.56 -17.37
CA THR A 101 -1.78 7.90 -17.04
C THR A 101 -1.73 9.07 -16.07
N LEU A 102 -0.74 9.02 -15.17
CA LEU A 102 -0.50 10.09 -14.21
C LEU A 102 0.06 11.33 -14.93
N SER A 103 -0.45 12.52 -14.61
CA SER A 103 0.08 13.75 -15.19
C SER A 103 1.52 14.02 -14.73
N PRO A 104 2.35 14.65 -15.56
CA PRO A 104 3.73 14.99 -15.15
C PRO A 104 3.79 15.86 -13.88
N PHE A 105 2.84 16.77 -13.71
CA PHE A 105 2.78 17.63 -12.53
C PHE A 105 2.45 16.84 -11.26
N ASN A 106 1.49 15.91 -11.32
CA ASN A 106 1.20 15.03 -10.19
C ASN A 106 2.38 14.11 -9.87
N SER A 107 3.06 13.61 -10.91
CA SER A 107 4.29 12.81 -10.73
C SER A 107 5.37 13.60 -10.00
N PHE A 108 5.59 14.85 -10.38
CA PHE A 108 6.53 15.75 -9.72
C PHE A 108 6.20 15.95 -8.23
N GLN A 109 4.93 16.24 -7.90
CA GLN A 109 4.51 16.40 -6.50
C GLN A 109 4.69 15.11 -5.69
N ILE A 110 4.40 13.95 -6.28
CA ILE A 110 4.58 12.65 -5.62
C ILE A 110 6.07 12.35 -5.39
N ILE A 111 6.95 12.68 -6.35
CA ILE A 111 8.40 12.51 -6.20
C ILE A 111 8.92 13.38 -5.05
N GLN A 112 8.48 14.63 -4.94
CA GLN A 112 8.84 15.47 -3.78
C GLN A 112 8.39 14.85 -2.44
N GLY A 113 7.18 14.27 -2.39
CA GLY A 113 6.72 13.52 -1.23
C GLY A 113 7.60 12.31 -0.91
N LEU A 114 8.06 11.61 -1.94
CA LEU A 114 8.93 10.44 -1.80
C LEU A 114 10.29 10.78 -1.16
N GLU A 115 10.87 11.94 -1.45
CA GLU A 115 12.15 12.38 -0.89
C GLU A 115 12.16 12.41 0.65
N THR A 116 11.03 12.78 1.27
CA THR A 116 10.89 12.85 2.73
C THR A 116 10.26 11.63 3.36
N LEU A 117 9.89 10.62 2.57
CA LEU A 117 9.09 9.49 3.02
C LEU A 117 9.72 8.74 4.19
N SER A 118 11.01 8.44 4.12
CA SER A 118 11.71 7.69 5.17
C SER A 118 11.69 8.41 6.52
N LEU A 119 11.84 9.73 6.52
CA LEU A 119 11.79 10.57 7.72
C LEU A 119 10.37 10.58 8.30
N ARG A 120 9.36 10.76 7.44
CA ARG A 120 7.95 10.80 7.84
C ARG A 120 7.49 9.49 8.44
N ILE A 121 7.76 8.36 7.77
CA ILE A 121 7.37 7.04 8.28
C ILE A 121 8.03 6.74 9.62
N LYS A 122 9.31 7.08 9.78
CA LYS A 122 10.03 6.91 11.04
C LYS A 122 9.35 7.69 12.18
N GLN A 123 8.96 8.92 11.91
CA GLN A 123 8.28 9.76 12.88
C GLN A 123 6.84 9.25 13.14
N HIS A 124 6.11 8.81 12.11
CA HIS A 124 4.78 8.20 12.27
C HIS A 124 4.83 6.96 13.17
N CYS A 125 5.77 6.05 12.95
CA CYS A 125 5.92 4.87 13.80
C CYS A 125 6.23 5.24 15.26
N LYS A 126 7.11 6.23 15.47
CA LYS A 126 7.44 6.73 16.80
C LYS A 126 6.22 7.37 17.50
N ASN A 127 5.45 8.17 16.77
CA ASN A 127 4.25 8.79 17.29
C ASN A 127 3.18 7.76 17.62
N ALA A 128 2.99 6.76 16.75
CA ALA A 128 2.02 5.69 16.97
C ALA A 128 2.29 4.91 18.27
N LEU A 129 3.56 4.61 18.57
CA LEU A 129 3.92 3.96 19.83
C LEU A 129 3.52 4.81 21.04
N LYS A 130 3.80 6.12 21.03
CA LYS A 130 3.41 7.02 22.11
C LYS A 130 1.89 7.13 22.27
N VAL A 131 1.18 7.23 21.15
CA VAL A 131 -0.30 7.28 21.18
C VAL A 131 -0.86 5.95 21.69
N LYS A 132 -0.30 4.81 21.27
CA LYS A 132 -0.67 3.48 21.78
C LYS A 132 -0.51 3.42 23.29
N GLU A 133 0.66 3.81 23.83
CA GLU A 133 0.94 3.82 25.27
C GLU A 133 -0.08 4.68 26.02
N PHE A 134 -0.40 5.86 25.51
CA PHE A 134 -1.42 6.72 26.08
C PHE A 134 -2.81 6.07 26.07
N LEU A 135 -3.21 5.46 24.96
CA LEU A 135 -4.52 4.81 24.82
C LEU A 135 -4.69 3.63 25.79
N GLU A 136 -3.60 2.90 26.06
CA GLU A 136 -3.61 1.77 27.02
C GLU A 136 -3.81 2.22 28.47
N THR A 137 -3.57 3.47 28.82
CA THR A 137 -3.83 4.01 30.15
C THR A 137 -5.25 4.51 30.33
N SER A 138 -6.05 4.60 29.28
CA SER A 138 -7.39 5.17 29.31
C SER A 138 -8.43 4.16 29.79
N ASP A 139 -9.22 4.53 30.79
CA ASP A 139 -10.34 3.74 31.30
C ASP A 139 -11.52 3.63 30.32
N LYS A 140 -11.56 4.48 29.28
CA LYS A 140 -12.58 4.49 28.22
C LYS A 140 -12.27 3.51 27.08
N ILE A 141 -11.05 3.01 27.01
CA ILE A 141 -10.60 2.07 26.00
C ILE A 141 -10.77 0.65 26.55
N GLU A 142 -11.40 -0.20 25.78
CA GLU A 142 -11.53 -1.62 26.11
C GLU A 142 -10.33 -2.41 25.55
N LYS A 143 -9.92 -2.07 24.32
CA LYS A 143 -8.81 -2.75 23.66
C LYS A 143 -8.07 -1.82 22.70
N VAL A 144 -6.75 -1.91 22.74
CA VAL A 144 -5.88 -1.31 21.72
C VAL A 144 -5.41 -2.40 20.78
N ILE A 145 -5.60 -2.22 19.49
CA ILE A 145 -5.19 -3.14 18.41
C ILE A 145 -3.98 -2.53 17.71
N PHE A 146 -2.84 -3.14 17.93
CA PHE A 146 -1.58 -2.70 17.33
C PHE A 146 -0.70 -3.91 17.05
N SER A 147 0.22 -3.81 16.11
CA SER A 147 1.05 -4.96 15.66
C SER A 147 1.83 -5.68 16.75
N THR A 148 2.10 -5.01 17.87
CA THR A 148 2.82 -5.59 19.02
C THR A 148 1.92 -6.06 20.15
N ASN A 149 0.61 -5.76 20.12
CA ASN A 149 -0.36 -6.06 21.18
C ASN A 149 -1.28 -7.24 20.83
N GLN A 150 -0.97 -7.93 19.76
CA GLN A 150 -1.73 -9.09 19.31
C GLN A 150 -1.26 -10.35 20.08
N ASP A 151 -1.97 -11.44 19.85
CA ASP A 151 -1.53 -12.75 20.33
C ASP A 151 -0.11 -13.10 19.83
N SER A 152 0.43 -14.21 20.29
CA SER A 152 1.81 -14.62 19.99
C SER A 152 2.09 -14.70 18.48
N PHE A 153 1.12 -15.15 17.67
CA PHE A 153 1.30 -15.28 16.22
C PHE A 153 1.52 -13.92 15.53
N PHE A 154 0.71 -12.92 15.84
CA PHE A 154 0.86 -11.59 15.27
C PHE A 154 2.13 -10.90 15.76
N LYS A 155 2.45 -11.04 17.03
CA LYS A 155 3.68 -10.49 17.61
C LYS A 155 4.93 -11.10 16.97
N GLU A 156 4.98 -12.41 16.81
CA GLU A 156 6.10 -13.09 16.15
C GLU A 156 6.29 -12.60 14.72
N ASN A 157 5.20 -12.46 13.94
CA ASN A 157 5.25 -11.90 12.60
C ASN A 157 5.70 -10.44 12.60
N ALA A 158 5.21 -9.62 13.52
CA ALA A 158 5.65 -8.22 13.64
C ALA A 158 7.14 -8.13 14.00
N ASP A 159 7.65 -8.99 14.86
CA ASP A 159 9.06 -9.03 15.21
C ASP A 159 9.94 -9.56 14.08
N LYS A 160 9.44 -10.52 13.32
CA LYS A 160 10.13 -11.08 12.15
C LYS A 160 10.19 -10.11 10.98
N TYR A 161 9.07 -9.45 10.66
CA TYR A 161 8.92 -8.67 9.44
C TYR A 161 9.01 -7.16 9.67
N LEU A 162 8.67 -6.63 10.83
CA LEU A 162 8.62 -5.21 11.14
C LEU A 162 9.74 -4.78 12.11
N LYS A 163 10.99 -5.07 11.77
CA LYS A 163 12.15 -4.86 12.65
C LYS A 163 12.43 -3.39 12.97
N GLU A 164 12.21 -2.49 12.01
CA GLU A 164 12.60 -1.08 12.11
C GLU A 164 11.45 -0.12 12.39
N GLY A 165 10.22 -0.62 12.44
CA GLY A 165 9.02 0.14 12.76
C GLY A 165 7.81 -0.78 12.80
N LYS A 166 6.94 -0.57 13.76
CA LYS A 166 5.78 -1.45 14.00
C LYS A 166 4.50 -0.96 13.32
N GLY A 167 4.62 -0.02 12.39
CA GLY A 167 3.50 0.60 11.69
C GLY A 167 3.00 1.88 12.38
N ALA A 168 2.04 2.54 11.73
CA ALA A 168 1.49 3.82 12.17
C ALA A 168 -0.05 3.82 12.25
N LEU A 169 -0.68 2.65 12.19
CA LEU A 169 -2.12 2.48 12.33
C LEU A 169 -2.43 1.85 13.69
N ILE A 170 -3.37 2.43 14.41
CA ILE A 170 -3.84 1.95 15.71
C ILE A 170 -5.34 1.75 15.61
N GLY A 171 -5.81 0.55 15.89
CA GLY A 171 -7.23 0.27 16.12
C GLY A 171 -7.55 0.39 17.60
N ILE A 172 -8.76 0.85 17.91
CA ILE A 172 -9.27 0.92 19.29
C ILE A 172 -10.69 0.37 19.36
N GLU A 173 -10.98 -0.32 20.44
CA GLU A 173 -12.34 -0.67 20.85
C GLU A 173 -12.69 0.19 22.06
N LEU A 174 -13.79 0.94 21.96
CA LEU A 174 -14.24 1.83 23.01
C LEU A 174 -15.28 1.14 23.91
N LYS A 175 -15.20 1.36 25.20
CA LYS A 175 -16.30 1.01 26.12
C LYS A 175 -17.53 1.85 25.78
N GLY A 176 -18.69 1.23 25.69
CA GLY A 176 -19.93 1.88 25.27
C GLY A 176 -20.30 1.69 23.80
N GLY A 177 -19.52 0.89 23.04
CA GLY A 177 -19.88 0.38 21.72
C GLY A 177 -20.05 1.48 20.65
N LEU A 178 -21.02 1.31 19.76
CA LEU A 178 -21.22 2.14 18.59
C LEU A 178 -21.45 3.64 18.92
N GLU A 179 -22.25 3.93 19.94
CA GLU A 179 -22.56 5.33 20.28
C GLU A 179 -21.35 6.06 20.87
N ALA A 180 -20.52 5.36 21.64
CA ALA A 180 -19.24 5.90 22.10
C ALA A 180 -18.29 6.15 20.92
N GLY A 181 -18.27 5.25 19.92
CA GLY A 181 -17.50 5.41 18.71
C GLY A 181 -17.90 6.62 17.89
N LYS A 182 -19.21 6.83 17.68
CA LYS A 182 -19.74 8.03 16.99
C LYS A 182 -19.34 9.30 17.73
N SER A 183 -19.62 9.35 19.03
CA SER A 183 -19.29 10.51 19.86
C SER A 183 -17.78 10.81 19.85
N PHE A 184 -16.94 9.78 19.87
CA PHE A 184 -15.49 9.94 19.76
C PHE A 184 -15.09 10.61 18.45
N ILE A 185 -15.59 10.10 17.32
CA ILE A 185 -15.28 10.63 15.98
C ILE A 185 -15.77 12.07 15.83
N ASP A 186 -17.00 12.36 16.26
CA ASP A 186 -17.62 13.69 16.14
C ASP A 186 -16.90 14.76 16.97
N ASN A 187 -16.18 14.37 18.03
CA ASN A 187 -15.43 15.26 18.89
C ASN A 187 -13.94 15.38 18.55
N LEU A 188 -13.45 14.70 17.48
CA LEU A 188 -12.08 14.84 17.04
C LEU A 188 -11.81 16.27 16.54
N LYS A 189 -10.69 16.86 17.00
CA LYS A 189 -10.26 18.21 16.60
C LYS A 189 -9.05 18.19 15.68
N LEU A 190 -8.15 17.21 15.86
CA LEU A 190 -6.93 17.09 15.07
C LEU A 190 -7.08 16.15 13.90
N PHE A 191 -7.77 15.04 14.10
CA PHE A 191 -7.97 14.03 13.07
C PHE A 191 -9.29 14.23 12.36
N TYR A 192 -9.31 14.02 11.04
CA TYR A 192 -10.53 14.04 10.23
C TYR A 192 -11.11 12.64 10.09
N HIS A 193 -12.42 12.56 10.05
CA HIS A 193 -13.13 11.34 9.66
C HIS A 193 -13.09 11.20 8.13
N VAL A 194 -12.03 10.63 7.61
CA VAL A 194 -11.80 10.42 6.18
C VAL A 194 -11.16 9.06 5.91
N ALA A 195 -11.35 8.53 4.72
CA ALA A 195 -10.73 7.27 4.26
C ALA A 195 -9.26 7.45 3.83
N ASN A 196 -8.54 8.42 4.39
CA ASN A 196 -7.16 8.73 4.04
C ASN A 196 -6.23 8.47 5.22
N ILE A 197 -5.03 7.96 4.92
CA ILE A 197 -3.99 7.67 5.91
C ILE A 197 -2.65 8.26 5.45
N GLY A 198 -1.82 8.67 6.40
CA GLY A 198 -0.44 9.12 6.12
C GLY A 198 -0.34 10.43 5.35
N LEU A 199 -1.37 11.28 5.43
CA LEU A 199 -1.38 12.61 4.83
C LEU A 199 -1.21 13.66 5.92
N SER A 200 -0.39 14.67 5.65
CA SER A 200 -0.37 15.90 6.43
C SER A 200 -1.44 16.86 5.89
N LEU A 201 -2.69 16.58 6.20
CA LEU A 201 -3.77 17.52 5.93
C LEU A 201 -3.69 18.61 7.00
N ILE A 202 -3.13 19.76 6.61
CA ILE A 202 -3.13 20.95 7.45
C ILE A 202 -4.51 21.60 7.33
N HIS A 203 -5.05 22.01 8.44
CA HIS A 203 -6.23 22.86 8.44
C HIS A 203 -5.90 24.15 7.67
N ILE A 204 -6.56 24.32 6.55
CA ILE A 204 -6.60 25.59 5.84
C ILE A 204 -7.88 26.29 6.28
#